data_76eada0117282d84fdc3d3cfda6d7661
#
_entry.id   76eada0117282d84fdc3d3cfda6d7661
#
_cell.length_a   1.000
_cell.length_b   1.000
_cell.length_c   1.000
_cell.angle_alpha   90.00
_cell.angle_beta   90.00
_cell.angle_gamma   90.00
#
_symmetry.space_group_name_H-M   'P 1'
#
loop_
_entity.id
_entity.type
_entity.pdbx_description
1 polymer ?
#
loop_
_entity_poly.entity_id
_entity_poly.type
_entity_poly.pdbx_seq_one_letter_code
_entity_poly.pdbx_strand_id
1 'polypeptide(L)'
;MVAHKCAQHNDELGRIAIASRSISKCQAIIDSVQAKGGLKQPGEIKAYALDAMDVEATKALIRETESQIVINVGSAFLNMSVLRACIDTGAAYLDTAIHEEPGKICETPPWYGNYEWKHLAECQEKGITAILGAGFDPGVVNAYAALAQQEYFDKIESIDILDVNAGSHGKYFATNFDPEINFREFTGQVYSWQNGQWTTNRMFEVKRTDDLPVVGEQSLYLTGHDEVHSLSKHLDVPNIRFWMSFGEHYINVFTVLKNLGLLSEQPVRTAEGLEVVPLKVVKAVLPDPASLAPGYTGKTCIGDLVKGTRDGKPGEVFIYNVADHAEAFAEVGSQGISYTAGVPPVAAAILIARGDWDVKRMANVEDLPARPFLELLGDMGLPTRVIDAKGDRPI
;
A
#
# COMPACT_ATOMS: atom_id res chain seq x y z
N MET A 1 -8.46 -10.21 -3.00
CA MET A 1 -7.04 -10.28 -3.37
C MET A 1 -6.22 -11.01 -2.29
N VAL A 2 -5.95 -10.42 -1.13
CA VAL A 2 -5.15 -11.04 -0.04
C VAL A 2 -5.62 -12.47 0.31
N ALA A 3 -6.91 -12.68 0.52
CA ALA A 3 -7.46 -14.01 0.82
C ALA A 3 -7.19 -15.06 -0.28
N HIS A 4 -7.21 -14.65 -1.56
CA HIS A 4 -6.85 -15.55 -2.67
C HIS A 4 -5.38 -15.97 -2.59
N LYS A 5 -4.46 -15.03 -2.36
CA LYS A 5 -3.03 -15.34 -2.23
C LYS A 5 -2.75 -16.16 -0.96
N CYS A 6 -3.39 -15.86 0.16
CA CYS A 6 -3.30 -16.71 1.36
C CYS A 6 -3.78 -18.14 1.06
N ALA A 7 -4.88 -18.30 0.31
CA ALA A 7 -5.39 -19.62 -0.07
C ALA A 7 -4.44 -20.38 -1.01
N GLN A 8 -3.81 -19.67 -1.98
CA GLN A 8 -2.80 -20.22 -2.87
C GLN A 8 -1.51 -20.66 -2.15
N HIS A 9 -1.27 -20.15 -0.94
CA HIS A 9 -0.10 -20.41 -0.10
C HIS A 9 -0.46 -20.93 1.29
N ASN A 10 -1.62 -21.57 1.45
CA ASN A 10 -2.03 -22.10 2.76
C ASN A 10 -1.21 -23.30 3.24
N ASP A 11 -0.36 -23.88 2.38
CA ASP A 11 0.67 -24.85 2.74
C ASP A 11 1.77 -24.23 3.65
N GLU A 12 1.97 -22.93 3.57
CA GLU A 12 2.89 -22.19 4.45
C GLU A 12 2.16 -21.40 5.55
N LEU A 13 0.98 -20.85 5.24
CA LEU A 13 0.22 -20.00 6.16
C LEU A 13 -0.81 -20.74 7.02
N GLY A 14 -1.15 -22.00 6.67
CA GLY A 14 -2.08 -22.80 7.44
C GLY A 14 -3.54 -22.35 7.34
N ARG A 15 -4.22 -22.24 8.49
CA ARG A 15 -5.63 -21.83 8.58
C ARG A 15 -5.79 -20.33 8.34
N ILE A 16 -6.87 -19.92 7.68
CA ILE A 16 -7.15 -18.54 7.32
C ILE A 16 -8.43 -18.06 7.99
N ALA A 17 -8.34 -16.97 8.74
CA ALA A 17 -9.49 -16.26 9.30
C ALA A 17 -9.66 -14.94 8.55
N ILE A 18 -10.87 -14.68 8.02
CA ILE A 18 -11.23 -13.41 7.40
C ILE A 18 -12.22 -12.69 8.30
N ALA A 19 -11.88 -11.48 8.73
CA ALA A 19 -12.69 -10.72 9.67
C ALA A 19 -13.05 -9.32 9.13
N SER A 20 -14.30 -8.93 9.28
CA SER A 20 -14.77 -7.57 9.05
C SER A 20 -16.11 -7.32 9.74
N ARG A 21 -16.57 -6.06 9.78
CA ARG A 21 -17.91 -5.72 10.32
C ARG A 21 -19.06 -6.40 9.55
N SER A 22 -18.83 -6.80 8.30
CA SER A 22 -19.82 -7.47 7.45
C SER A 22 -19.42 -8.92 7.19
N ILE A 23 -19.99 -9.85 7.94
CA ILE A 23 -19.74 -11.29 7.76
C ILE A 23 -20.14 -11.75 6.35
N SER A 24 -21.18 -11.16 5.77
CA SER A 24 -21.62 -11.49 4.40
C SER A 24 -20.56 -11.11 3.35
N LYS A 25 -19.82 -10.01 3.53
CA LYS A 25 -18.69 -9.65 2.66
C LYS A 25 -17.54 -10.63 2.83
N CYS A 26 -17.24 -11.07 4.06
CA CYS A 26 -16.22 -12.10 4.30
C CYS A 26 -16.63 -13.43 3.62
N GLN A 27 -17.89 -13.82 3.71
CA GLN A 27 -18.38 -15.03 3.05
C GLN A 27 -18.28 -14.92 1.52
N ALA A 28 -18.65 -13.79 0.93
CA ALA A 28 -18.50 -13.55 -0.50
C ALA A 28 -17.02 -13.64 -0.98
N ILE A 29 -16.05 -13.22 -0.12
CA ILE A 29 -14.63 -13.41 -0.39
C ILE A 29 -14.28 -14.91 -0.39
N ILE A 30 -14.76 -15.67 0.58
CA ILE A 30 -14.53 -17.12 0.65
C ILE A 30 -15.12 -17.82 -0.59
N ASP A 31 -16.35 -17.46 -0.97
CA ASP A 31 -17.00 -18.00 -2.17
C ASP A 31 -16.18 -17.68 -3.45
N SER A 32 -15.64 -16.46 -3.53
CA SER A 32 -14.73 -16.05 -4.62
C SER A 32 -13.43 -16.87 -4.62
N VAL A 33 -12.83 -17.10 -3.46
CA VAL A 33 -11.63 -17.97 -3.32
C VAL A 33 -11.94 -19.37 -3.83
N GLN A 34 -13.07 -19.97 -3.41
CA GLN A 34 -13.49 -21.29 -3.87
C GLN A 34 -13.71 -21.35 -5.38
N ALA A 35 -14.35 -20.34 -5.96
CA ALA A 35 -14.58 -20.24 -7.40
C ALA A 35 -13.29 -20.11 -8.24
N LYS A 36 -12.20 -19.67 -7.63
CA LYS A 36 -10.88 -19.47 -8.26
C LYS A 36 -9.85 -20.55 -7.90
N GLY A 37 -10.28 -21.71 -7.45
CA GLY A 37 -9.41 -22.86 -7.18
C GLY A 37 -9.32 -23.25 -5.71
N GLY A 38 -9.79 -22.41 -4.78
CA GLY A 38 -9.82 -22.70 -3.34
C GLY A 38 -8.45 -22.73 -2.68
N LEU A 39 -8.34 -23.53 -1.64
CA LEU A 39 -7.07 -23.72 -0.91
C LEU A 39 -6.14 -24.66 -1.68
N LYS A 40 -4.84 -24.36 -1.69
CA LYS A 40 -3.79 -25.19 -2.33
C LYS A 40 -3.72 -26.59 -1.74
N GLN A 41 -3.92 -26.70 -0.42
CA GLN A 41 -4.00 -27.98 0.30
C GLN A 41 -5.23 -28.02 1.23
N PRO A 42 -5.66 -29.20 1.69
CA PRO A 42 -6.74 -29.32 2.67
C PRO A 42 -6.47 -28.45 3.90
N GLY A 43 -7.42 -27.60 4.24
CA GLY A 43 -7.29 -26.62 5.32
C GLY A 43 -8.60 -25.92 5.60
N GLU A 44 -8.54 -24.86 6.38
CA GLU A 44 -9.70 -24.10 6.80
C GLU A 44 -9.58 -22.62 6.40
N ILE A 45 -10.68 -22.09 5.87
CA ILE A 45 -10.90 -20.65 5.67
C ILE A 45 -12.26 -20.29 6.26
N LYS A 46 -12.29 -19.36 7.21
CA LYS A 46 -13.52 -18.98 7.94
C LYS A 46 -13.75 -17.47 7.97
N ALA A 47 -15.03 -17.09 7.97
CA ALA A 47 -15.49 -15.73 8.12
C ALA A 47 -15.87 -15.42 9.58
N TYR A 48 -15.49 -14.22 10.04
CA TYR A 48 -15.82 -13.72 11.38
C TYR A 48 -16.37 -12.29 11.28
N ALA A 49 -17.35 -11.97 12.14
CA ALA A 49 -17.81 -10.60 12.34
C ALA A 49 -16.91 -9.93 13.37
N LEU A 50 -16.30 -8.81 13.00
CA LEU A 50 -15.38 -8.05 13.88
C LEU A 50 -15.46 -6.55 13.56
N ASP A 51 -15.65 -5.72 14.56
CA ASP A 51 -15.25 -4.33 14.50
C ASP A 51 -13.79 -4.23 15.00
N ALA A 52 -12.85 -4.04 14.08
CA ALA A 52 -11.43 -4.00 14.40
C ALA A 52 -11.01 -2.72 15.16
N MET A 53 -11.92 -1.74 15.36
CA MET A 53 -11.72 -0.64 16.31
C MET A 53 -11.84 -1.12 17.76
N ASP A 54 -12.53 -2.23 18.02
CA ASP A 54 -12.62 -2.85 19.34
C ASP A 54 -11.40 -3.77 19.56
N VAL A 55 -10.45 -3.27 20.34
CA VAL A 55 -9.21 -3.96 20.68
C VAL A 55 -9.49 -5.28 21.42
N GLU A 56 -10.45 -5.30 22.37
CA GLU A 56 -10.73 -6.51 23.13
C GLU A 56 -11.41 -7.59 22.29
N ALA A 57 -12.32 -7.20 21.40
CA ALA A 57 -12.90 -8.13 20.42
C ALA A 57 -11.84 -8.68 19.46
N THR A 58 -10.91 -7.85 19.00
CA THR A 58 -9.81 -8.26 18.14
C THR A 58 -8.87 -9.23 18.86
N LYS A 59 -8.51 -8.96 20.12
CA LYS A 59 -7.71 -9.89 20.96
C LYS A 59 -8.43 -11.22 21.18
N ALA A 60 -9.74 -11.18 21.43
CA ALA A 60 -10.54 -12.38 21.62
C ALA A 60 -10.51 -13.25 20.34
N LEU A 61 -10.70 -12.64 19.17
CA LEU A 61 -10.67 -13.36 17.90
C LEU A 61 -9.27 -13.93 17.60
N ILE A 62 -8.18 -13.18 17.82
CA ILE A 62 -6.82 -13.69 17.65
C ILE A 62 -6.59 -14.94 18.50
N ARG A 63 -7.05 -14.95 19.76
CA ARG A 63 -6.93 -16.09 20.66
C ARG A 63 -7.83 -17.26 20.25
N GLU A 64 -9.07 -17.00 19.85
CA GLU A 64 -10.03 -18.02 19.39
C GLU A 64 -9.52 -18.77 18.16
N THR A 65 -8.95 -18.01 17.21
CA THR A 65 -8.43 -18.56 15.96
C THR A 65 -6.99 -19.04 16.07
N GLU A 66 -6.32 -18.79 17.20
CA GLU A 66 -4.87 -19.05 17.41
C GLU A 66 -4.01 -18.40 16.31
N SER A 67 -4.42 -17.23 15.84
CA SER A 67 -3.72 -16.54 14.76
C SER A 67 -2.34 -16.08 15.20
N GLN A 68 -1.32 -16.50 14.46
CA GLN A 68 0.09 -16.13 14.71
C GLN A 68 0.48 -14.85 13.96
N ILE A 69 -0.16 -14.57 12.83
CA ILE A 69 0.09 -13.42 11.97
C ILE A 69 -1.24 -12.74 11.67
N VAL A 70 -1.29 -11.44 11.82
CA VAL A 70 -2.44 -10.60 11.47
C VAL A 70 -2.05 -9.66 10.34
N ILE A 71 -2.73 -9.78 9.22
CA ILE A 71 -2.58 -8.89 8.05
C ILE A 71 -3.71 -7.86 8.10
N ASN A 72 -3.39 -6.63 8.46
CA ASN A 72 -4.35 -5.53 8.45
C ASN A 72 -4.36 -4.87 7.06
N VAL A 73 -5.38 -5.19 6.27
CA VAL A 73 -5.67 -4.58 4.96
C VAL A 73 -7.02 -3.85 4.99
N GLY A 74 -7.41 -3.43 6.16
CA GLY A 74 -8.55 -2.54 6.36
C GLY A 74 -8.19 -1.08 6.09
N SER A 75 -9.06 -0.16 6.51
CA SER A 75 -8.73 1.27 6.46
C SER A 75 -7.55 1.58 7.39
N ALA A 76 -6.70 2.55 7.02
CA ALA A 76 -5.60 3.06 7.82
C ALA A 76 -6.02 3.51 9.24
N PHE A 77 -7.27 3.90 9.43
CA PHE A 77 -7.85 4.23 10.74
C PHE A 77 -7.83 3.06 11.75
N LEU A 78 -7.66 1.82 11.28
CA LEU A 78 -7.66 0.61 12.13
C LEU A 78 -6.28 0.24 12.67
N ASN A 79 -5.19 0.81 12.12
CA ASN A 79 -3.83 0.35 12.40
C ASN A 79 -3.54 0.29 13.89
N MET A 80 -3.81 1.35 14.63
CA MET A 80 -3.45 1.43 16.05
C MET A 80 -4.22 0.44 16.93
N SER A 81 -5.50 0.19 16.63
CA SER A 81 -6.31 -0.78 17.38
C SER A 81 -5.86 -2.22 17.11
N VAL A 82 -5.59 -2.55 15.84
CA VAL A 82 -5.11 -3.89 15.46
C VAL A 82 -3.69 -4.14 15.95
N LEU A 83 -2.77 -3.16 15.80
CA LEU A 83 -1.41 -3.22 16.34
C LEU A 83 -1.43 -3.46 17.86
N ARG A 84 -2.29 -2.73 18.59
CA ARG A 84 -2.43 -2.91 20.03
C ARG A 84 -2.88 -4.35 20.37
N ALA A 85 -3.86 -4.88 19.66
CA ALA A 85 -4.33 -6.24 19.85
C ALA A 85 -3.23 -7.28 19.60
N CYS A 86 -2.42 -7.10 18.55
CA CYS A 86 -1.28 -7.96 18.23
C CYS A 86 -0.20 -7.91 19.33
N ILE A 87 0.18 -6.71 19.80
CA ILE A 87 1.14 -6.54 20.89
C ILE A 87 0.66 -7.25 22.17
N ASP A 88 -0.64 -7.20 22.48
CA ASP A 88 -1.20 -7.81 23.70
C ASP A 88 -1.38 -9.32 23.61
N THR A 89 -1.48 -9.87 22.40
CA THR A 89 -1.69 -11.31 22.19
C THR A 89 -0.44 -12.09 21.78
N GLY A 90 0.61 -11.39 21.35
CA GLY A 90 1.84 -12.01 20.87
C GLY A 90 1.80 -12.38 19.38
N ALA A 91 0.78 -11.97 18.63
CA ALA A 91 0.69 -12.19 17.20
C ALA A 91 1.58 -11.20 16.44
N ALA A 92 2.16 -11.64 15.33
CA ALA A 92 2.84 -10.72 14.40
C ALA A 92 1.83 -9.80 13.71
N TYR A 93 2.24 -8.57 13.44
CA TYR A 93 1.42 -7.52 12.81
C TYR A 93 1.99 -7.13 11.45
N LEU A 94 1.10 -6.95 10.48
CA LEU A 94 1.39 -6.39 9.16
C LEU A 94 0.32 -5.36 8.80
N ASP A 95 0.73 -4.20 8.27
CA ASP A 95 -0.15 -3.23 7.60
C ASP A 95 0.38 -2.84 6.22
N THR A 96 -0.36 -2.02 5.49
CA THR A 96 -0.03 -1.58 4.13
C THR A 96 -0.08 -0.06 3.97
N ALA A 97 -0.23 0.70 5.05
CA ALA A 97 -0.30 2.17 5.06
C ALA A 97 -0.01 2.71 6.47
N ILE A 98 0.35 3.98 6.58
CA ILE A 98 0.46 4.68 7.89
C ILE A 98 -0.93 4.87 8.50
N HIS A 99 -1.01 4.86 9.84
CA HIS A 99 -2.23 5.21 10.53
C HIS A 99 -2.71 6.62 10.20
N GLU A 100 -4.00 6.75 9.99
CA GLU A 100 -4.67 8.04 9.84
C GLU A 100 -5.68 8.29 10.96
N GLU A 101 -5.85 9.56 11.33
CA GLU A 101 -6.92 10.01 12.24
C GLU A 101 -8.01 10.76 11.46
N PRO A 102 -9.28 10.51 11.74
CA PRO A 102 -10.36 11.31 11.17
C PRO A 102 -10.17 12.80 11.46
N GLY A 103 -10.36 13.64 10.45
CA GLY A 103 -10.25 15.10 10.58
C GLY A 103 -8.82 15.66 10.63
N LYS A 104 -7.79 14.82 10.48
CA LYS A 104 -6.38 15.24 10.48
C LYS A 104 -5.72 14.95 9.11
N ILE A 105 -6.06 15.73 8.10
CA ILE A 105 -5.55 15.55 6.72
C ILE A 105 -4.11 16.08 6.53
N CYS A 106 -3.66 17.00 7.39
CA CYS A 106 -2.37 17.70 7.24
C CYS A 106 -1.57 17.63 8.53
N GLU A 107 -1.07 16.46 8.89
CA GLU A 107 -0.17 16.32 10.02
C GLU A 107 1.28 16.63 9.61
N THR A 108 2.09 17.01 10.61
CA THR A 108 3.51 17.27 10.38
C THR A 108 4.27 15.95 10.25
N PRO A 109 5.11 15.76 9.21
CA PRO A 109 5.92 14.55 9.07
C PRO A 109 7.02 14.45 10.15
N PRO A 110 7.56 13.23 10.41
CA PRO A 110 7.17 11.96 9.80
C PRO A 110 5.94 11.37 10.48
N TRP A 111 4.94 10.95 9.69
CA TRP A 111 3.66 10.49 10.24
C TRP A 111 3.78 9.22 11.07
N TYR A 112 4.62 8.24 10.68
CA TYR A 112 4.92 7.08 11.53
C TYR A 112 5.35 7.47 12.97
N GLY A 113 6.06 8.58 13.13
CA GLY A 113 6.47 9.11 14.43
C GLY A 113 5.30 9.61 15.29
N ASN A 114 4.17 9.95 14.65
CA ASN A 114 2.97 10.38 15.36
C ASN A 114 2.20 9.20 15.96
N TYR A 115 2.36 7.97 15.41
CA TYR A 115 1.56 6.79 15.73
C TYR A 115 2.41 5.54 15.99
N GLU A 116 2.70 4.74 14.97
CA GLU A 116 3.25 3.39 15.07
C GLU A 116 4.61 3.36 15.79
N TRP A 117 5.52 4.25 15.44
CA TRP A 117 6.87 4.26 16.04
C TRP A 117 6.90 4.55 17.55
N LYS A 118 5.81 5.03 18.13
CA LYS A 118 5.70 5.15 19.60
C LYS A 118 5.72 3.80 20.31
N HIS A 119 5.43 2.72 19.57
CA HIS A 119 5.40 1.34 20.06
C HIS A 119 6.67 0.53 19.75
N LEU A 120 7.71 1.13 19.14
CA LEU A 120 8.98 0.46 18.81
C LEU A 120 9.58 -0.28 20.01
N ALA A 121 9.75 0.41 21.14
CA ALA A 121 10.35 -0.15 22.35
C ALA A 121 9.50 -1.28 22.93
N GLU A 122 8.18 -1.13 22.93
CA GLU A 122 7.25 -2.15 23.44
C GLU A 122 7.27 -3.42 22.58
N CYS A 123 7.28 -3.28 21.25
CA CYS A 123 7.39 -4.41 20.33
C CYS A 123 8.69 -5.19 20.56
N GLN A 124 9.80 -4.46 20.71
CA GLN A 124 11.10 -5.09 20.97
C GLN A 124 11.15 -5.79 22.34
N GLU A 125 10.63 -5.16 23.40
CA GLU A 125 10.58 -5.72 24.74
C GLU A 125 9.74 -7.01 24.79
N LYS A 126 8.59 -7.01 24.10
CA LYS A 126 7.67 -8.15 24.04
C LYS A 126 8.04 -9.21 22.97
N GLY A 127 9.05 -8.93 22.15
CA GLY A 127 9.47 -9.81 21.06
C GLY A 127 8.40 -9.97 19.97
N ILE A 128 7.67 -8.88 19.64
CA ILE A 128 6.62 -8.87 18.63
C ILE A 128 7.21 -8.42 17.29
N THR A 129 6.99 -9.22 16.25
CA THR A 129 7.27 -8.81 14.89
C THR A 129 6.12 -7.91 14.41
N ALA A 130 6.42 -6.65 14.07
CA ALA A 130 5.47 -5.71 13.48
C ALA A 130 6.10 -5.10 12.23
N ILE A 131 5.60 -5.47 11.04
CA ILE A 131 6.09 -4.95 9.77
C ILE A 131 5.13 -3.88 9.28
N LEU A 132 5.66 -2.67 9.10
CA LEU A 132 4.90 -1.49 8.72
C LEU A 132 5.04 -1.21 7.23
N GLY A 133 3.92 -0.90 6.58
CA GLY A 133 3.89 -0.54 5.18
C GLY A 133 4.31 -1.68 4.26
N ALA A 134 3.77 -2.88 4.44
CA ALA A 134 4.10 -4.05 3.61
C ALA A 134 3.16 -4.19 2.40
N GLY A 135 2.75 -3.06 1.80
CA GLY A 135 2.01 -2.99 0.54
C GLY A 135 2.94 -2.92 -0.68
N PHE A 136 2.48 -2.25 -1.73
CA PHE A 136 3.36 -1.94 -2.86
C PHE A 136 4.07 -0.61 -2.61
N ASP A 137 3.32 0.43 -2.40
CA ASP A 137 3.66 1.77 -1.99
C ASP A 137 2.72 2.19 -0.82
N PRO A 138 3.23 2.15 0.43
CA PRO A 138 4.56 1.72 0.88
C PRO A 138 4.77 0.19 0.84
N GLY A 139 6.03 -0.24 0.63
CA GLY A 139 6.44 -1.63 0.79
C GLY A 139 7.40 -2.13 -0.29
N VAL A 140 6.90 -2.53 -1.46
CA VAL A 140 7.75 -3.03 -2.55
C VAL A 140 8.73 -1.95 -3.00
N VAL A 141 8.31 -0.69 -3.14
CA VAL A 141 9.20 0.44 -3.46
C VAL A 141 10.24 0.68 -2.37
N ASN A 142 9.91 0.46 -1.09
CA ASN A 142 10.90 0.48 -0.01
C ASN A 142 11.95 -0.61 -0.18
N ALA A 143 11.53 -1.82 -0.59
CA ALA A 143 12.47 -2.91 -0.90
C ALA A 143 13.32 -2.59 -2.14
N TYR A 144 12.80 -1.87 -3.15
CA TYR A 144 13.58 -1.39 -4.29
C TYR A 144 14.66 -0.40 -3.86
N ALA A 145 14.32 0.55 -2.99
CA ALA A 145 15.28 1.50 -2.41
C ALA A 145 16.40 0.79 -1.63
N ALA A 146 16.03 -0.20 -0.79
CA ALA A 146 17.00 -1.03 -0.06
C ALA A 146 17.89 -1.86 -1.00
N LEU A 147 17.30 -2.46 -2.04
CA LEU A 147 18.04 -3.20 -3.07
C LEU A 147 19.04 -2.30 -3.82
N ALA A 148 18.60 -1.07 -4.16
CA ALA A 148 19.46 -0.10 -4.83
C ALA A 148 20.67 0.28 -3.97
N GLN A 149 20.47 0.48 -2.66
CA GLN A 149 21.55 0.73 -1.71
C GLN A 149 22.51 -0.47 -1.55
N GLN A 150 21.96 -1.68 -1.51
CA GLN A 150 22.78 -2.89 -1.28
C GLN A 150 23.58 -3.29 -2.51
N GLU A 151 23.04 -3.15 -3.71
CA GLU A 151 23.60 -3.79 -4.91
C GLU A 151 24.08 -2.81 -6.01
N TYR A 152 23.57 -1.58 -6.04
CA TYR A 152 23.80 -0.66 -7.15
C TYR A 152 24.64 0.55 -6.79
N PHE A 153 24.55 1.08 -5.57
CA PHE A 153 25.20 2.34 -5.20
C PHE A 153 25.87 2.27 -3.84
N ASP A 154 27.05 2.89 -3.74
CA ASP A 154 27.71 3.16 -2.46
C ASP A 154 27.10 4.39 -1.80
N LYS A 155 26.57 5.32 -2.61
CA LYS A 155 25.85 6.51 -2.16
C LYS A 155 24.70 6.82 -3.10
N ILE A 156 23.50 6.91 -2.56
CA ILE A 156 22.31 7.35 -3.29
C ILE A 156 22.16 8.85 -3.17
N GLU A 157 21.89 9.52 -4.28
CA GLU A 157 21.68 10.98 -4.37
C GLU A 157 20.18 11.32 -4.45
N SER A 158 19.40 10.47 -5.11
CA SER A 158 17.94 10.64 -5.18
C SER A 158 17.22 9.34 -5.44
N ILE A 159 16.01 9.25 -4.89
CA ILE A 159 15.00 8.25 -5.18
C ILE A 159 13.75 8.99 -5.67
N ASP A 160 13.35 8.75 -6.89
CA ASP A 160 12.07 9.17 -7.45
C ASP A 160 11.19 7.93 -7.60
N ILE A 161 10.18 7.79 -6.77
CA ILE A 161 9.20 6.72 -6.85
C ILE A 161 8.14 7.13 -7.86
N LEU A 162 7.94 6.32 -8.90
CA LEU A 162 7.04 6.62 -10.01
C LEU A 162 5.88 5.61 -9.99
N ASP A 163 4.68 6.07 -9.66
CA ASP A 163 3.46 5.26 -9.69
C ASP A 163 2.60 5.64 -10.89
N VAL A 164 2.49 4.71 -11.83
CA VAL A 164 1.69 4.88 -13.03
C VAL A 164 0.63 3.79 -13.13
N ASN A 165 -0.62 4.24 -13.21
CA ASN A 165 -1.72 3.43 -13.70
C ASN A 165 -2.17 3.94 -15.08
N ALA A 166 -1.71 3.27 -16.15
CA ALA A 166 -2.12 3.53 -17.53
C ALA A 166 -3.34 2.70 -17.95
N GLY A 167 -4.13 2.24 -16.99
CA GLY A 167 -5.32 1.45 -17.24
C GLY A 167 -6.59 2.29 -17.41
N SER A 168 -7.66 1.60 -17.84
CA SER A 168 -9.00 2.20 -17.99
C SER A 168 -10.08 1.25 -17.48
N HIS A 169 -10.86 1.74 -16.53
CA HIS A 169 -12.04 1.04 -15.99
C HIS A 169 -13.34 1.38 -16.74
N GLY A 170 -13.29 2.24 -17.76
CA GLY A 170 -14.43 2.61 -18.58
C GLY A 170 -15.53 3.44 -17.89
N LYS A 171 -15.36 3.88 -16.64
CA LYS A 171 -16.28 4.77 -15.94
C LYS A 171 -15.89 6.22 -16.18
N TYR A 172 -16.87 7.12 -16.12
CA TYR A 172 -16.62 8.56 -16.27
C TYR A 172 -15.67 9.09 -15.20
N PHE A 173 -15.91 8.72 -13.94
CA PHE A 173 -15.05 9.04 -12.82
C PHE A 173 -15.20 7.98 -11.73
N ALA A 174 -14.10 7.50 -11.19
CA ALA A 174 -14.03 6.56 -10.07
C ALA A 174 -12.65 6.66 -9.42
N THR A 175 -12.53 6.14 -8.20
CA THR A 175 -11.25 5.94 -7.52
C THR A 175 -10.90 4.46 -7.51
N ASN A 176 -9.62 4.12 -7.60
CA ASN A 176 -9.17 2.71 -7.67
C ASN A 176 -9.18 1.99 -6.32
N PHE A 177 -9.23 2.75 -5.23
CA PHE A 177 -9.33 2.30 -3.85
C PHE A 177 -10.36 3.16 -3.08
N ASP A 178 -10.44 3.04 -1.76
CA ASP A 178 -11.45 3.76 -0.97
C ASP A 178 -11.49 5.25 -1.31
N PRO A 179 -12.63 5.79 -1.76
CA PRO A 179 -12.72 7.20 -2.17
C PRO A 179 -12.35 8.20 -1.06
N GLU A 180 -12.62 7.87 0.21
CA GLU A 180 -12.31 8.75 1.32
C GLU A 180 -10.79 8.88 1.50
N ILE A 181 -10.07 7.76 1.50
CA ILE A 181 -8.61 7.75 1.58
C ILE A 181 -8.01 8.45 0.35
N ASN A 182 -8.49 8.11 -0.86
CA ASN A 182 -8.02 8.72 -2.10
C ASN A 182 -8.15 10.26 -2.09
N PHE A 183 -9.28 10.78 -1.65
CA PHE A 183 -9.47 12.23 -1.62
C PHE A 183 -8.69 12.90 -0.49
N ARG A 184 -8.50 12.24 0.65
CA ARG A 184 -7.66 12.75 1.76
C ARG A 184 -6.22 12.93 1.29
N GLU A 185 -5.67 11.94 0.64
CA GLU A 185 -4.31 11.94 0.10
C GLU A 185 -4.05 13.14 -0.84
N PHE A 186 -5.02 13.52 -1.68
CA PHE A 186 -4.85 14.58 -2.67
C PHE A 186 -5.43 15.95 -2.27
N THR A 187 -6.09 16.08 -1.11
CA THR A 187 -6.60 17.35 -0.60
C THR A 187 -5.63 18.08 0.31
N GLY A 188 -4.69 17.36 0.92
CA GLY A 188 -3.70 17.87 1.85
C GLY A 188 -2.54 18.61 1.20
N GLN A 189 -1.48 18.83 1.99
CA GLN A 189 -0.20 19.32 1.51
C GLN A 189 0.64 18.13 1.01
N VAL A 190 1.37 18.34 -0.08
CA VAL A 190 2.34 17.39 -0.60
C VAL A 190 3.63 17.53 0.19
N TYR A 191 4.00 16.50 0.93
CA TYR A 191 5.28 16.44 1.61
C TYR A 191 6.26 15.60 0.78
N SER A 192 7.50 16.10 0.65
CA SER A 192 8.61 15.38 0.04
C SER A 192 9.90 15.67 0.80
N TRP A 193 10.88 14.77 0.70
CA TRP A 193 12.19 14.92 1.31
C TRP A 193 13.18 15.45 0.28
N GLN A 194 13.70 16.68 0.46
CA GLN A 194 14.59 17.30 -0.51
C GLN A 194 15.73 18.03 0.20
N ASN A 195 16.96 17.81 -0.27
CA ASN A 195 18.18 18.35 0.32
C ASN A 195 18.29 18.03 1.83
N GLY A 196 17.87 16.85 2.26
CA GLY A 196 17.94 16.42 3.65
C GLY A 196 16.93 17.09 4.57
N GLN A 197 15.84 17.61 4.04
CA GLN A 197 14.77 18.24 4.84
C GLN A 197 13.38 18.08 4.21
N TRP A 198 12.34 18.16 5.03
CA TRP A 198 10.97 18.18 4.56
C TRP A 198 10.67 19.48 3.79
N THR A 199 10.06 19.31 2.63
CA THR A 199 9.53 20.40 1.81
C THR A 199 8.05 20.19 1.53
N THR A 200 7.33 21.26 1.27
CA THR A 200 5.89 21.23 1.01
C THR A 200 5.57 21.88 -0.33
N ASN A 201 4.64 21.28 -1.06
CA ASN A 201 4.06 21.82 -2.29
C ASN A 201 2.53 21.71 -2.22
N ARG A 202 1.86 22.36 -3.14
CA ARG A 202 0.42 22.11 -3.37
C ARG A 202 0.26 20.93 -4.31
N MET A 203 -0.83 20.20 -4.16
CA MET A 203 -1.16 19.13 -5.09
C MET A 203 -1.29 19.65 -6.53
N PHE A 204 -0.76 18.92 -7.49
CA PHE A 204 -0.67 19.23 -8.93
C PHE A 204 0.20 20.45 -9.29
N GLU A 205 0.98 20.99 -8.36
CA GLU A 205 1.85 22.14 -8.60
C GLU A 205 3.12 21.78 -9.38
N VAL A 206 3.72 20.64 -9.07
CA VAL A 206 4.96 20.16 -9.69
C VAL A 206 4.66 18.98 -10.58
N LYS A 207 5.01 19.10 -11.87
CA LYS A 207 4.76 18.10 -12.89
C LYS A 207 6.07 17.71 -13.58
N ARG A 208 6.17 16.44 -13.96
CA ARG A 208 7.20 15.90 -14.86
C ARG A 208 6.56 15.01 -15.92
N THR A 209 7.31 14.67 -16.94
CA THR A 209 6.90 13.69 -17.96
C THR A 209 8.03 12.70 -18.12
N ASP A 210 7.70 11.42 -18.06
CA ASP A 210 8.64 10.32 -18.21
C ASP A 210 8.10 9.28 -19.21
N ASP A 211 9.01 8.69 -19.99
CA ASP A 211 8.71 7.54 -20.85
C ASP A 211 9.04 6.26 -20.07
N LEU A 212 8.00 5.54 -19.68
CA LEU A 212 8.11 4.38 -18.79
C LEU A 212 7.90 3.07 -19.55
N PRO A 213 8.56 1.99 -19.13
CA PRO A 213 8.42 0.68 -19.76
C PRO A 213 6.96 0.26 -19.90
N VAL A 214 6.59 -0.23 -21.06
CA VAL A 214 5.28 -0.81 -21.40
C VAL A 214 4.12 0.19 -21.44
N VAL A 215 4.13 1.24 -20.60
CA VAL A 215 3.04 2.24 -20.49
C VAL A 215 3.32 3.52 -21.29
N GLY A 216 4.56 3.72 -21.77
CA GLY A 216 4.95 4.86 -22.59
C GLY A 216 5.03 6.19 -21.83
N GLU A 217 4.93 7.29 -22.58
CA GLU A 217 5.01 8.64 -22.02
C GLU A 217 3.84 8.95 -21.07
N GLN A 218 4.17 9.34 -19.84
CA GLN A 218 3.21 9.61 -18.77
C GLN A 218 3.46 10.97 -18.12
N SER A 219 2.38 11.66 -17.78
CA SER A 219 2.42 12.88 -16.96
C SER A 219 2.32 12.50 -15.49
N LEU A 220 3.33 12.86 -14.71
CA LEU A 220 3.46 12.56 -13.30
C LEU A 220 3.44 13.83 -12.47
N TYR A 221 2.79 13.81 -11.34
CA TYR A 221 2.69 14.93 -10.41
C TYR A 221 3.32 14.56 -9.07
N LEU A 222 4.07 15.49 -8.49
CA LEU A 222 4.62 15.33 -7.15
C LEU A 222 3.48 15.19 -6.15
N THR A 223 3.49 14.08 -5.41
CA THR A 223 2.48 13.70 -4.42
C THR A 223 3.17 13.37 -3.10
N GLY A 224 2.52 13.61 -1.97
CA GLY A 224 2.97 13.08 -0.68
C GLY A 224 2.57 11.61 -0.57
N HIS A 225 3.46 10.78 -0.02
CA HIS A 225 3.14 9.37 0.15
C HIS A 225 3.90 8.75 1.34
N ASP A 226 3.39 7.64 1.84
CA ASP A 226 3.75 7.02 3.12
C ASP A 226 5.23 6.62 3.21
N GLU A 227 5.79 6.00 2.17
CA GLU A 227 7.17 5.49 2.18
C GLU A 227 8.22 6.60 2.31
N VAL A 228 7.92 7.83 1.86
CA VAL A 228 8.85 8.97 2.04
C VAL A 228 9.14 9.21 3.52
N HIS A 229 8.17 8.94 4.40
CA HIS A 229 8.31 9.13 5.85
C HIS A 229 9.24 8.11 6.51
N SER A 230 9.30 6.87 6.01
CA SER A 230 10.20 5.86 6.55
C SER A 230 11.57 5.88 5.86
N LEU A 231 11.60 5.98 4.53
CA LEU A 231 12.83 6.06 3.76
C LEU A 231 13.71 7.24 4.17
N SER A 232 13.12 8.43 4.41
CA SER A 232 13.87 9.62 4.87
C SER A 232 14.50 9.46 6.25
N LYS A 233 14.01 8.52 7.07
CA LYS A 233 14.56 8.20 8.38
C LYS A 233 15.63 7.12 8.31
N HIS A 234 15.42 6.09 7.50
CA HIS A 234 16.23 4.88 7.52
C HIS A 234 17.38 4.90 6.50
N LEU A 235 17.25 5.71 5.43
CA LEU A 235 18.26 5.83 4.39
C LEU A 235 18.93 7.20 4.43
N ASP A 236 20.27 7.22 4.25
CA ASP A 236 21.04 8.48 4.09
C ASP A 236 20.93 8.98 2.64
N VAL A 237 19.73 9.39 2.26
CA VAL A 237 19.41 9.88 0.91
C VAL A 237 18.88 11.32 1.01
N PRO A 238 19.51 12.30 0.34
CA PRO A 238 19.11 13.69 0.45
C PRO A 238 17.80 14.03 -0.28
N ASN A 239 17.38 13.23 -1.27
CA ASN A 239 16.19 13.52 -2.06
C ASN A 239 15.34 12.27 -2.26
N ILE A 240 14.11 12.28 -1.72
CA ILE A 240 13.14 11.20 -1.87
C ILE A 240 11.80 11.84 -2.23
N ARG A 241 11.24 11.45 -3.38
CA ARG A 241 10.02 12.05 -3.93
C ARG A 241 9.11 10.95 -4.49
N PHE A 242 7.83 11.12 -4.27
CA PHE A 242 6.81 10.26 -4.86
C PHE A 242 6.08 11.01 -5.98
N TRP A 243 5.84 10.33 -7.07
CA TRP A 243 5.22 10.87 -8.26
C TRP A 243 4.11 9.94 -8.74
N MET A 244 2.90 10.45 -8.86
CA MET A 244 1.75 9.68 -9.32
C MET A 244 1.22 10.21 -10.65
N SER A 245 0.79 9.31 -11.52
CA SER A 245 0.19 9.68 -12.81
C SER A 245 -1.30 10.05 -12.64
N PHE A 246 -1.69 11.15 -13.28
CA PHE A 246 -3.09 11.57 -13.34
C PHE A 246 -3.45 11.99 -14.76
N GLY A 247 -4.59 11.51 -15.25
CA GLY A 247 -5.19 12.02 -16.48
C GLY A 247 -5.80 13.42 -16.25
N GLU A 248 -5.77 14.28 -17.27
CA GLU A 248 -6.36 15.63 -17.20
C GLU A 248 -7.84 15.61 -16.78
N HIS A 249 -8.57 14.60 -17.22
CA HIS A 249 -9.98 14.45 -16.84
C HIS A 249 -10.14 14.26 -15.33
N TYR A 250 -9.31 13.41 -14.71
CA TYR A 250 -9.34 13.20 -13.26
C TYR A 250 -9.04 14.50 -12.51
N ILE A 251 -7.98 15.21 -12.90
CA ILE A 251 -7.57 16.48 -12.28
C ILE A 251 -8.71 17.53 -12.38
N ASN A 252 -9.36 17.61 -13.53
CA ASN A 252 -10.46 18.56 -13.74
C ASN A 252 -11.65 18.25 -12.82
N VAL A 253 -12.09 17.00 -12.76
CA VAL A 253 -13.21 16.58 -11.88
C VAL A 253 -12.84 16.79 -10.41
N PHE A 254 -11.67 16.33 -9.99
CA PHE A 254 -11.16 16.52 -8.62
C PHE A 254 -11.15 18.02 -8.24
N THR A 255 -10.63 18.88 -9.11
CA THR A 255 -10.54 20.32 -8.88
C THR A 255 -11.91 20.94 -8.70
N VAL A 256 -12.90 20.56 -9.50
CA VAL A 256 -14.28 21.02 -9.36
C VAL A 256 -14.88 20.58 -8.01
N LEU A 257 -14.76 19.30 -7.66
CA LEU A 257 -15.26 18.77 -6.38
C LEU A 257 -14.62 19.49 -5.19
N LYS A 258 -13.30 19.70 -5.23
CA LYS A 258 -12.54 20.39 -4.19
C LYS A 258 -13.00 21.84 -4.03
N ASN A 259 -13.08 22.59 -5.12
CA ASN A 259 -13.46 24.02 -5.11
C ASN A 259 -14.91 24.25 -4.70
N LEU A 260 -15.81 23.28 -4.94
CA LEU A 260 -17.18 23.31 -4.44
C LEU A 260 -17.30 22.93 -2.96
N GLY A 261 -16.20 22.50 -2.31
CA GLY A 261 -16.22 22.01 -0.93
C GLY A 261 -16.79 20.60 -0.78
N LEU A 262 -16.99 19.88 -1.87
CA LEU A 262 -17.57 18.52 -1.85
C LEU A 262 -16.62 17.47 -1.29
N LEU A 263 -15.32 17.78 -1.19
CA LEU A 263 -14.31 16.91 -0.56
C LEU A 263 -14.05 17.25 0.92
N SER A 264 -14.90 18.12 1.52
CA SER A 264 -14.80 18.49 2.94
C SER A 264 -15.32 17.40 3.86
N GLU A 265 -14.57 17.12 4.92
CA GLU A 265 -14.99 16.27 6.05
C GLU A 265 -15.85 17.05 7.07
N GLN A 266 -15.89 18.38 6.98
CA GLN A 266 -16.67 19.21 7.88
C GLN A 266 -18.15 19.17 7.50
N PRO A 267 -19.05 18.93 8.48
CA PRO A 267 -20.49 18.92 8.21
C PRO A 267 -20.98 20.26 7.68
N VAL A 268 -21.92 20.22 6.75
CA VAL A 268 -22.66 21.38 6.25
C VAL A 268 -24.16 21.17 6.47
N ARG A 269 -24.90 22.25 6.68
CA ARG A 269 -26.36 22.20 6.88
C ARG A 269 -27.06 22.53 5.57
N THR A 270 -27.96 21.64 5.11
CA THR A 270 -28.79 21.89 3.93
C THR A 270 -29.91 22.92 4.23
N ALA A 271 -30.56 23.43 3.19
CA ALA A 271 -31.67 24.35 3.34
C ALA A 271 -32.84 23.74 4.14
N GLU A 272 -33.02 22.42 4.05
CA GLU A 272 -34.04 21.66 4.79
C GLU A 272 -33.63 21.38 6.25
N GLY A 273 -32.42 21.80 6.65
CA GLY A 273 -31.91 21.66 8.00
C GLY A 273 -31.20 20.33 8.28
N LEU A 274 -30.95 19.49 7.28
CA LEU A 274 -30.18 18.26 7.43
C LEU A 274 -28.69 18.58 7.55
N GLU A 275 -27.98 17.87 8.45
CA GLU A 275 -26.55 17.94 8.56
C GLU A 275 -25.93 16.81 7.73
N VAL A 276 -25.05 17.15 6.81
CA VAL A 276 -24.39 16.20 5.91
C VAL A 276 -22.90 16.49 5.83
N VAL A 277 -22.07 15.43 5.75
CA VAL A 277 -20.64 15.55 5.45
C VAL A 277 -20.48 15.42 3.94
N PRO A 278 -20.02 16.46 3.22
CA PRO A 278 -19.96 16.46 1.76
C PRO A 278 -19.18 15.29 1.17
N LEU A 279 -18.00 14.99 1.71
CA LEU A 279 -17.15 13.86 1.27
C LEU A 279 -17.90 12.51 1.35
N LYS A 280 -18.71 12.29 2.39
CA LYS A 280 -19.49 11.05 2.53
C LYS A 280 -20.61 10.95 1.47
N VAL A 281 -21.16 12.09 1.03
CA VAL A 281 -22.13 12.10 -0.08
C VAL A 281 -21.43 11.74 -1.39
N VAL A 282 -20.26 12.32 -1.68
CA VAL A 282 -19.48 11.99 -2.87
C VAL A 282 -19.14 10.49 -2.86
N LYS A 283 -18.62 9.97 -1.74
CA LYS A 283 -18.30 8.53 -1.57
C LYS A 283 -19.50 7.63 -1.85
N ALA A 284 -20.70 8.03 -1.43
CA ALA A 284 -21.93 7.23 -1.59
C ALA A 284 -22.43 7.14 -3.03
N VAL A 285 -22.08 8.11 -3.89
CA VAL A 285 -22.50 8.12 -5.30
C VAL A 285 -21.43 7.61 -6.27
N LEU A 286 -20.18 7.46 -5.82
CA LEU A 286 -19.12 6.89 -6.62
C LEU A 286 -19.29 5.38 -6.79
N PRO A 287 -18.80 4.81 -7.93
CA PRO A 287 -18.70 3.36 -8.07
C PRO A 287 -17.86 2.76 -6.95
N ASP A 288 -18.29 1.61 -6.42
CA ASP A 288 -17.46 0.81 -5.52
C ASP A 288 -16.18 0.40 -6.27
N PRO A 289 -14.97 0.64 -5.75
CA PRO A 289 -13.71 0.26 -6.39
C PRO A 289 -13.63 -1.22 -6.76
N ALA A 290 -14.23 -2.12 -5.97
CA ALA A 290 -14.31 -3.54 -6.29
C ALA A 290 -15.11 -3.83 -7.57
N SER A 291 -16.06 -2.95 -7.93
CA SER A 291 -16.88 -3.09 -9.15
C SER A 291 -16.15 -2.71 -10.43
N LEU A 292 -14.95 -2.13 -10.33
CA LEU A 292 -14.18 -1.68 -11.50
C LEU A 292 -13.43 -2.84 -12.17
N ALA A 293 -13.12 -3.90 -11.43
CA ALA A 293 -12.29 -5.00 -11.91
C ALA A 293 -12.79 -5.69 -13.19
N PRO A 294 -14.10 -5.99 -13.37
CA PRO A 294 -14.60 -6.55 -14.62
C PRO A 294 -14.42 -5.57 -15.79
N GLY A 295 -13.65 -5.95 -16.80
CA GLY A 295 -13.42 -5.13 -17.99
C GLY A 295 -12.39 -4.01 -17.81
N TYR A 296 -11.70 -3.96 -16.70
CA TYR A 296 -10.55 -3.07 -16.53
C TYR A 296 -9.41 -3.53 -17.46
N THR A 297 -8.87 -2.63 -18.26
CA THR A 297 -7.82 -2.90 -19.24
C THR A 297 -6.60 -2.04 -18.99
N GLY A 298 -5.47 -2.39 -19.62
CA GLY A 298 -4.21 -1.67 -19.48
C GLY A 298 -3.37 -2.17 -18.31
N LYS A 299 -2.31 -1.43 -18.00
CA LYS A 299 -1.27 -1.89 -17.07
C LYS A 299 -0.86 -0.80 -16.10
N THR A 300 -0.33 -1.22 -14.96
CA THR A 300 0.44 -0.36 -14.05
C THR A 300 1.93 -0.48 -14.37
N CYS A 301 2.70 0.56 -14.07
CA CYS A 301 4.15 0.53 -14.00
C CYS A 301 4.56 1.33 -12.77
N ILE A 302 5.06 0.64 -11.74
CA ILE A 302 5.41 1.27 -10.47
C ILE A 302 6.85 0.89 -10.13
N GLY A 303 7.69 1.89 -9.77
CA GLY A 303 9.08 1.62 -9.45
C GLY A 303 9.88 2.83 -9.03
N ASP A 304 11.13 2.59 -8.67
CA ASP A 304 12.08 3.57 -8.18
C ASP A 304 13.11 3.93 -9.25
N LEU A 305 13.15 5.18 -9.64
CA LEU A 305 14.24 5.76 -10.40
C LEU A 305 15.30 6.27 -9.41
N VAL A 306 16.36 5.51 -9.25
CA VAL A 306 17.43 5.78 -8.28
C VAL A 306 18.66 6.32 -9.00
N LYS A 307 19.20 7.44 -8.49
CA LYS A 307 20.47 8.02 -8.93
C LYS A 307 21.45 8.01 -7.78
N GLY A 308 22.70 7.70 -8.10
CA GLY A 308 23.75 7.64 -7.09
C GLY A 308 25.13 7.42 -7.70
N THR A 309 26.09 7.08 -6.84
CA THR A 309 27.46 6.78 -7.25
C THR A 309 27.88 5.41 -6.76
N ARG A 310 28.67 4.70 -7.58
CA ARG A 310 29.38 3.47 -7.23
C ARG A 310 30.82 3.56 -7.67
N ASP A 311 31.77 3.30 -6.79
CA ASP A 311 33.20 3.46 -7.04
C ASP A 311 33.55 4.87 -7.61
N GLY A 312 32.85 5.90 -7.09
CA GLY A 312 32.99 7.29 -7.52
C GLY A 312 32.41 7.62 -8.91
N LYS A 313 31.74 6.68 -9.58
CA LYS A 313 31.09 6.87 -10.88
C LYS A 313 29.59 7.10 -10.71
N PRO A 314 29.01 8.13 -11.31
CA PRO A 314 27.59 8.33 -11.30
C PRO A 314 26.84 7.26 -12.12
N GLY A 315 25.67 6.90 -11.67
CA GLY A 315 24.79 5.93 -12.34
C GLY A 315 23.31 6.19 -12.03
N GLU A 316 22.49 5.52 -12.81
CA GLU A 316 21.04 5.54 -12.68
C GLU A 316 20.51 4.11 -12.86
N VAL A 317 19.51 3.74 -12.08
CA VAL A 317 18.79 2.47 -12.20
C VAL A 317 17.30 2.73 -12.02
N PHE A 318 16.48 2.06 -12.82
CA PHE A 318 15.04 1.99 -12.61
C PHE A 318 14.67 0.56 -12.21
N ILE A 319 14.19 0.39 -10.98
CA ILE A 319 13.74 -0.90 -10.43
C ILE A 319 12.22 -0.84 -10.38
N TYR A 320 11.53 -1.76 -11.06
CA TYR A 320 10.11 -1.60 -11.29
C TYR A 320 9.35 -2.93 -11.45
N ASN A 321 8.03 -2.83 -11.36
CA ASN A 321 7.08 -3.87 -11.69
C ASN A 321 6.05 -3.37 -12.72
N VAL A 322 5.53 -4.29 -13.52
CA VAL A 322 4.38 -4.06 -14.39
C VAL A 322 3.32 -5.10 -14.06
N ALA A 323 2.09 -4.65 -13.77
CA ALA A 323 0.94 -5.52 -13.56
C ALA A 323 -0.16 -5.23 -14.58
N ASP A 324 -0.78 -6.29 -15.10
CA ASP A 324 -1.87 -6.20 -16.06
C ASP A 324 -3.22 -6.38 -15.38
N HIS A 325 -4.15 -5.43 -15.58
CA HIS A 325 -5.47 -5.47 -14.94
C HIS A 325 -6.30 -6.70 -15.33
N ALA A 326 -6.23 -7.11 -16.59
CA ALA A 326 -7.01 -8.26 -17.09
C ALA A 326 -6.43 -9.59 -16.57
N GLU A 327 -5.10 -9.71 -16.49
CA GLU A 327 -4.43 -10.89 -15.92
C GLU A 327 -4.74 -11.02 -14.41
N ALA A 328 -4.64 -9.92 -13.65
CA ALA A 328 -5.02 -9.88 -12.23
C ALA A 328 -6.50 -10.28 -12.02
N PHE A 329 -7.40 -9.79 -12.88
CA PHE A 329 -8.80 -10.18 -12.81
C PHE A 329 -9.02 -11.66 -13.16
N ALA A 330 -8.33 -12.18 -14.16
CA ALA A 330 -8.42 -13.60 -14.55
C ALA A 330 -7.97 -14.51 -13.39
N GLU A 331 -6.90 -14.15 -12.70
CA GLU A 331 -6.36 -14.94 -11.59
C GLU A 331 -7.24 -14.88 -10.33
N VAL A 332 -7.50 -13.67 -9.82
CA VAL A 332 -8.07 -13.48 -8.47
C VAL A 332 -9.38 -12.68 -8.43
N GLY A 333 -9.92 -12.27 -9.58
CA GLY A 333 -11.15 -11.48 -9.66
C GLY A 333 -10.99 -10.02 -9.18
N SER A 334 -9.76 -9.53 -9.07
CA SER A 334 -9.44 -8.15 -8.64
C SER A 334 -8.70 -7.39 -9.74
N GLN A 335 -8.76 -6.06 -9.70
CA GLN A 335 -8.02 -5.21 -10.65
C GLN A 335 -6.53 -5.08 -10.25
N GLY A 336 -5.69 -4.60 -11.18
CA GLY A 336 -4.24 -4.51 -11.02
C GLY A 336 -3.78 -3.72 -9.78
N ILE A 337 -4.42 -2.59 -9.43
CA ILE A 337 -4.07 -1.82 -8.22
C ILE A 337 -4.30 -2.64 -6.95
N SER A 338 -5.43 -3.35 -6.86
CA SER A 338 -5.68 -4.26 -5.71
C SER A 338 -4.73 -5.46 -5.72
N TYR A 339 -4.23 -5.85 -6.91
CA TYR A 339 -3.27 -6.94 -7.05
C TYR A 339 -1.88 -6.51 -6.54
N THR A 340 -1.38 -5.37 -7.00
CA THR A 340 -0.09 -4.82 -6.55
C THR A 340 -0.09 -4.56 -5.05
N ALA A 341 -1.14 -3.94 -4.49
CA ALA A 341 -1.23 -3.68 -3.06
C ALA A 341 -1.44 -4.93 -2.19
N GLY A 342 -2.06 -5.99 -2.72
CA GLY A 342 -2.50 -7.13 -1.91
C GLY A 342 -1.61 -8.37 -1.97
N VAL A 343 -0.71 -8.53 -2.94
CA VAL A 343 0.27 -9.62 -2.99
C VAL A 343 1.37 -9.43 -1.94
N PRO A 344 1.96 -8.22 -1.78
CA PRO A 344 3.09 -8.01 -0.89
C PRO A 344 2.85 -8.37 0.58
N PRO A 345 1.72 -8.00 1.22
CA PRO A 345 1.51 -8.37 2.62
C PRO A 345 1.40 -9.89 2.82
N VAL A 346 0.99 -10.64 1.81
CA VAL A 346 0.98 -12.10 1.88
C VAL A 346 2.39 -12.67 1.75
N ALA A 347 3.22 -12.12 0.85
CA ALA A 347 4.64 -12.48 0.76
C ALA A 347 5.38 -12.17 2.08
N ALA A 348 5.12 -11.00 2.68
CA ALA A 348 5.67 -10.65 3.99
C ALA A 348 5.23 -11.64 5.09
N ALA A 349 3.95 -12.04 5.11
CA ALA A 349 3.45 -13.05 6.05
C ALA A 349 4.13 -14.42 5.87
N ILE A 350 4.39 -14.84 4.63
CA ILE A 350 5.13 -16.06 4.33
C ILE A 350 6.57 -15.97 4.86
N LEU A 351 7.26 -14.83 4.63
CA LEU A 351 8.62 -14.64 5.14
C LEU A 351 8.68 -14.61 6.68
N ILE A 352 7.64 -14.07 7.35
CA ILE A 352 7.52 -14.18 8.81
C ILE A 352 7.32 -15.65 9.21
N ALA A 353 6.44 -16.39 8.55
CA ALA A 353 6.17 -17.79 8.85
C ALA A 353 7.41 -18.69 8.65
N ARG A 354 8.24 -18.39 7.65
CA ARG A 354 9.53 -19.04 7.40
C ARG A 354 10.63 -18.66 8.42
N GLY A 355 10.46 -17.53 9.14
CA GLY A 355 11.43 -16.97 10.07
C GLY A 355 12.39 -15.96 9.43
N ASP A 356 12.33 -15.72 8.12
CA ASP A 356 13.22 -14.79 7.42
C ASP A 356 12.98 -13.33 7.82
N TRP A 357 11.69 -12.98 8.07
CA TRP A 357 11.26 -11.67 8.53
C TRP A 357 10.67 -11.67 9.96
N ASP A 358 10.87 -12.74 10.72
CA ASP A 358 10.45 -12.79 12.13
C ASP A 358 11.47 -12.08 13.04
N VAL A 359 11.57 -10.77 12.88
CA VAL A 359 12.63 -9.92 13.46
C VAL A 359 12.43 -9.60 14.92
N LYS A 360 11.31 -9.98 15.55
CA LYS A 360 10.98 -9.75 16.96
C LYS A 360 11.09 -8.27 17.39
N ARG A 361 10.80 -7.39 16.47
CA ARG A 361 10.76 -5.93 16.64
C ARG A 361 9.81 -5.30 15.62
N MET A 362 9.53 -4.02 15.77
CA MET A 362 8.89 -3.24 14.72
C MET A 362 9.93 -2.85 13.65
N ALA A 363 9.58 -2.95 12.37
CA ALA A 363 10.41 -2.60 11.24
C ALA A 363 9.57 -2.06 10.07
N ASN A 364 10.12 -1.15 9.29
CA ASN A 364 9.64 -0.87 7.94
C ASN A 364 10.33 -1.79 6.95
N VAL A 365 9.78 -1.92 5.74
CA VAL A 365 10.25 -2.93 4.75
C VAL A 365 11.70 -2.70 4.33
N GLU A 366 12.17 -1.46 4.22
CA GLU A 366 13.55 -1.12 3.89
C GLU A 366 14.59 -1.57 4.95
N ASP A 367 14.14 -1.88 6.16
CA ASP A 367 14.99 -2.42 7.24
C ASP A 367 15.23 -3.93 7.14
N LEU A 368 14.62 -4.59 6.17
CA LEU A 368 14.56 -6.04 6.03
C LEU A 368 15.31 -6.52 4.79
N PRO A 369 15.67 -7.82 4.69
CA PRO A 369 16.27 -8.38 3.49
C PRO A 369 15.35 -8.22 2.28
N ALA A 370 15.72 -7.35 1.33
CA ALA A 370 14.89 -7.01 0.19
C ALA A 370 14.79 -8.16 -0.84
N ARG A 371 15.93 -8.79 -1.18
CA ARG A 371 15.99 -9.78 -2.26
C ARG A 371 15.06 -10.98 -2.07
N PRO A 372 15.01 -11.66 -0.89
CA PRO A 372 14.08 -12.77 -0.69
C PRO A 372 12.61 -12.37 -0.86
N PHE A 373 12.26 -11.13 -0.48
CA PHE A 373 10.92 -10.58 -0.65
C PHE A 373 10.57 -10.37 -2.12
N LEU A 374 11.47 -9.74 -2.88
CA LEU A 374 11.27 -9.45 -4.29
C LEU A 374 11.25 -10.72 -5.16
N GLU A 375 12.07 -11.72 -4.83
CA GLU A 375 12.05 -13.03 -5.49
C GLU A 375 10.71 -13.76 -5.23
N LEU A 376 10.26 -13.78 -3.97
CA LEU A 376 8.96 -14.38 -3.62
C LEU A 376 7.80 -13.66 -4.30
N LEU A 377 7.84 -12.32 -4.41
CA LEU A 377 6.85 -11.55 -5.16
C LEU A 377 6.81 -11.97 -6.64
N GLY A 378 7.97 -12.23 -7.25
CA GLY A 378 8.06 -12.76 -8.62
C GLY A 378 7.34 -14.09 -8.78
N ASP A 379 7.56 -15.02 -7.85
CA ASP A 379 6.88 -16.33 -7.83
C ASP A 379 5.36 -16.18 -7.59
N MET A 380 4.94 -15.12 -6.93
CA MET A 380 3.54 -14.81 -6.64
C MET A 380 2.84 -13.96 -7.71
N GLY A 381 3.51 -13.65 -8.82
CA GLY A 381 2.92 -12.92 -9.96
C GLY A 381 3.24 -11.42 -10.03
N LEU A 382 4.17 -10.93 -9.20
CA LEU A 382 4.69 -9.55 -9.24
C LEU A 382 6.21 -9.53 -9.50
N PRO A 383 6.68 -9.90 -10.70
CA PRO A 383 8.10 -9.96 -11.00
C PRO A 383 8.73 -8.55 -10.99
N THR A 384 9.87 -8.43 -10.34
CA THR A 384 10.70 -7.22 -10.36
C THR A 384 11.62 -7.21 -11.57
N ARG A 385 11.75 -6.07 -12.21
CA ARG A 385 12.67 -5.81 -13.33
C ARG A 385 13.58 -4.63 -13.02
N VAL A 386 14.69 -4.58 -13.71
CA VAL A 386 15.69 -3.52 -13.56
C VAL A 386 16.13 -3.03 -14.94
N ILE A 387 16.17 -1.73 -15.11
CA ILE A 387 16.81 -1.05 -16.25
C ILE A 387 18.03 -0.29 -15.73
N ASP A 388 19.19 -0.60 -16.27
CA ASP A 388 20.44 0.13 -16.05
C ASP A 388 21.28 0.17 -17.36
N ALA A 389 22.54 0.52 -17.28
CA ALA A 389 23.46 0.54 -18.43
C ALA A 389 23.60 -0.83 -19.14
N LYS A 390 23.18 -1.93 -18.51
CA LYS A 390 23.19 -3.28 -19.09
C LYS A 390 21.88 -3.65 -19.80
N GLY A 391 20.90 -2.76 -19.78
CA GLY A 391 19.58 -2.93 -20.36
C GLY A 391 18.53 -3.42 -19.35
N ASP A 392 17.35 -3.75 -19.89
CA ASP A 392 16.17 -4.22 -19.14
C ASP A 392 16.24 -5.73 -18.88
N ARG A 393 16.15 -6.16 -17.62
CA ARG A 393 16.22 -7.57 -17.19
C ARG A 393 15.45 -7.82 -15.89
N PRO A 394 15.06 -9.07 -15.58
CA PRO A 394 14.61 -9.45 -14.24
C PRO A 394 15.77 -9.32 -13.23
N ILE A 395 15.44 -9.23 -11.93
CA ILE A 395 16.43 -9.20 -10.84
C ILE A 395 17.05 -10.58 -10.59
#